data_dc4fbd67926a8e50310b55e36342147e
#
_entry.id   dc4fbd67926a8e50310b55e36342147e
#
_cell.length_a   1.000
_cell.length_b   1.000
_cell.length_c   1.000
_cell.angle_alpha   90.00
_cell.angle_beta   90.00
_cell.angle_gamma   90.00
#
_symmetry.space_group_name_H-M   'P 1'
#
loop_
_entity.id
_entity.type
_entity.pdbx_description
1 polymer ?
#
loop_
_entity_poly.entity_id
_entity_poly.type
_entity_poly.pdbx_seq_one_letter_code
_entity_poly.pdbx_strand_id
1 'polypeptide(L)'
;MSVRVKINPNAERQIAAMAQKAFKRFEGDLNHRRSRLQGRPVAEVRRAVDSALRKYGLDLPDATVAGLAQGLAEGRPIRVNVR
;
A
#
# COMPACT_ATOMS: atom_id res chain seq x y z
N MET A 1 -4.78 4.39 -8.79
CA MET A 1 -5.14 2.99 -8.54
C MET A 1 -5.70 2.83 -7.15
N SER A 2 -6.83 2.16 -7.02
CA SER A 2 -7.49 1.95 -5.73
C SER A 2 -7.38 0.49 -5.31
N VAL A 3 -7.05 0.27 -4.05
CA VAL A 3 -6.99 -1.07 -3.46
C VAL A 3 -7.96 -1.11 -2.29
N ARG A 4 -8.79 -2.14 -2.27
CA ARG A 4 -9.74 -2.36 -1.19
C ARG A 4 -9.21 -3.45 -0.27
N VAL A 5 -9.01 -3.11 1.00
CA VAL A 5 -8.57 -4.05 2.01
C VAL A 5 -9.76 -4.37 2.92
N LYS A 6 -10.06 -5.65 3.05
CA LYS A 6 -11.16 -6.11 3.88
C LYS A 6 -10.62 -6.55 5.23
N ILE A 7 -11.11 -5.91 6.29
CA ILE A 7 -10.78 -6.30 7.66
C ILE A 7 -11.88 -7.22 8.18
N ASN A 8 -11.48 -8.29 8.88
CA ASN A 8 -12.41 -9.24 9.47
C ASN A 8 -13.37 -8.49 10.41
N PRO A 9 -14.69 -8.57 10.19
CA PRO A 9 -15.66 -7.86 11.04
C PRO A 9 -15.66 -8.33 12.50
N ASN A 10 -15.10 -9.51 12.78
CA ASN A 10 -14.94 -10.03 14.14
C ASN A 10 -13.68 -9.50 14.84
N ALA A 11 -12.84 -8.74 14.15
CA ALA A 11 -11.68 -8.10 14.75
C ALA A 11 -12.14 -7.02 15.72
N GLU A 12 -11.43 -6.85 16.82
CA GLU A 12 -11.72 -5.78 17.76
C GLU A 12 -11.62 -4.41 17.08
N ARG A 13 -12.50 -3.49 17.48
CA ARG A 13 -12.54 -2.14 16.88
C ARG A 13 -11.19 -1.42 16.92
N GLN A 14 -10.42 -1.64 18.00
CA GLN A 14 -9.10 -1.04 18.15
C GLN A 14 -8.12 -1.53 17.09
N ILE A 15 -8.13 -2.83 16.80
CA ILE A 15 -7.27 -3.42 15.77
C ILE A 15 -7.66 -2.86 14.39
N ALA A 16 -8.95 -2.76 14.11
CA ALA A 16 -9.44 -2.20 12.86
C ALA A 16 -9.02 -0.73 12.70
N ALA A 17 -9.13 0.08 13.75
CA ALA A 17 -8.72 1.48 13.73
C ALA A 17 -7.22 1.62 13.53
N MET A 18 -6.41 0.79 14.18
CA MET A 18 -4.95 0.78 14.01
C MET A 18 -4.57 0.39 12.58
N ALA A 19 -5.23 -0.62 12.02
CA ALA A 19 -4.99 -1.05 10.65
C ALA A 19 -5.34 0.07 9.66
N GLN A 20 -6.44 0.78 9.86
CA GLN A 20 -6.81 1.91 9.01
C GLN A 20 -5.76 3.02 9.04
N LYS A 21 -5.25 3.36 10.22
CA LYS A 21 -4.20 4.37 10.36
C LYS A 21 -2.92 3.93 9.67
N ALA A 22 -2.54 2.65 9.84
CA ALA A 22 -1.34 2.10 9.22
C ALA A 22 -1.44 2.13 7.71
N PHE A 23 -2.59 1.76 7.13
CA PHE A 23 -2.80 1.82 5.69
C PHE A 23 -2.79 3.25 5.15
N LYS A 24 -3.34 4.21 5.89
CA LYS A 24 -3.27 5.62 5.49
C LYS A 24 -1.83 6.13 5.46
N ARG A 25 -1.03 5.76 6.44
CA ARG A 25 0.39 6.13 6.48
C ARG A 25 1.16 5.46 5.34
N PHE A 26 0.88 4.20 5.08
CA PHE A 26 1.45 3.45 3.96
C PHE A 26 1.13 4.14 2.63
N GLU A 27 -0.13 4.46 2.38
CA GLU A 27 -0.57 5.17 1.19
C GLU A 27 0.13 6.53 1.05
N GLY A 28 0.14 7.32 2.12
CA GLY A 28 0.78 8.64 2.11
C GLY A 28 2.28 8.57 1.86
N ASP A 29 2.96 7.59 2.47
CA ASP A 29 4.40 7.39 2.29
C ASP A 29 4.72 7.07 0.83
N LEU A 30 4.00 6.13 0.22
CA LEU A 30 4.23 5.75 -1.18
C LEU A 30 3.86 6.88 -2.14
N ASN A 31 2.76 7.58 -1.90
CA ASN A 31 2.38 8.72 -2.73
C ASN A 31 3.40 9.86 -2.64
N HIS A 32 3.99 10.06 -1.47
CA HIS A 32 5.06 11.05 -1.27
C HIS A 32 6.30 10.69 -2.09
N ARG A 33 6.57 9.41 -2.27
CA ARG A 33 7.72 8.91 -3.06
C ARG A 33 7.38 8.70 -4.53
N ARG A 34 6.15 8.95 -4.94
CA ARG A 34 5.67 8.66 -6.30
C ARG A 34 6.58 9.20 -7.38
N SER A 35 7.02 10.45 -7.26
CA SER A 35 7.88 11.09 -8.26
C SER A 35 9.22 10.39 -8.40
N ARG A 36 9.74 9.80 -7.33
CA ARG A 36 11.00 9.05 -7.34
C ARG A 36 10.84 7.65 -7.91
N LEU A 37 9.64 7.07 -7.75
CA LEU A 37 9.34 5.71 -8.20
C LEU A 37 8.87 5.67 -9.64
N GLN A 38 8.32 6.76 -10.14
CA GLN A 38 7.86 6.87 -11.52
C GLN A 38 9.02 6.64 -12.50
N GLY A 39 8.80 5.77 -13.48
CA GLY A 39 9.81 5.46 -14.49
C GLY A 39 10.84 4.43 -14.03
N ARG A 40 10.81 3.98 -12.78
CA ARG A 40 11.70 2.93 -12.29
C ARG A 40 11.18 1.55 -12.72
N PRO A 41 12.07 0.55 -12.83
CA PRO A 41 11.64 -0.83 -13.08
C PRO A 41 10.63 -1.28 -12.02
N VAL A 42 9.60 -1.99 -12.45
CA VAL A 42 8.54 -2.47 -11.55
C VAL A 42 9.11 -3.28 -10.39
N ALA A 43 10.17 -4.07 -10.63
CA ALA A 43 10.83 -4.85 -9.59
C ALA A 43 11.39 -3.97 -8.46
N GLU A 44 11.96 -2.81 -8.78
CA GLU A 44 12.44 -1.86 -7.77
C GLU A 44 11.29 -1.23 -7.02
N VAL A 45 10.23 -0.84 -7.74
CA VAL A 45 9.04 -0.24 -7.14
C VAL A 45 8.37 -1.25 -6.20
N ARG A 46 8.32 -2.52 -6.60
CA ARG A 46 7.78 -3.58 -5.75
C ARG A 46 8.55 -3.72 -4.44
N ARG A 47 9.87 -3.62 -4.49
CA ARG A 47 10.70 -3.64 -3.27
C ARG A 47 10.36 -2.48 -2.35
N ALA A 48 10.12 -1.30 -2.90
CA ALA A 48 9.71 -0.13 -2.12
C ALA A 48 8.35 -0.36 -1.46
N VAL A 49 7.40 -0.96 -2.18
CA VAL A 49 6.08 -1.32 -1.63
C VAL A 49 6.23 -2.33 -0.50
N ASP A 50 7.02 -3.40 -0.72
CA ASP A 50 7.26 -4.42 0.29
C ASP A 50 7.92 -3.84 1.55
N SER A 51 8.89 -2.95 1.38
CA SER A 51 9.56 -2.28 2.50
C SER A 51 8.59 -1.43 3.30
N ALA A 52 7.69 -0.71 2.61
CA ALA A 52 6.67 0.09 3.28
C ALA A 52 5.68 -0.78 4.04
N LEU A 53 5.27 -1.91 3.47
CA LEU A 53 4.40 -2.87 4.16
C LEU A 53 5.04 -3.35 5.46
N ARG A 54 6.32 -3.73 5.41
CA ARG A 54 7.05 -4.19 6.60
C ARG A 54 7.18 -3.08 7.63
N LYS A 55 7.45 -1.86 7.19
CA LYS A 55 7.60 -0.70 8.07
C LYS A 55 6.37 -0.46 8.92
N TYR A 56 5.19 -0.64 8.32
CA TYR A 56 3.91 -0.41 9.00
C TYR A 56 3.27 -1.69 9.54
N GLY A 57 3.94 -2.84 9.44
CA GLY A 57 3.42 -4.12 9.92
C GLY A 57 2.22 -4.61 9.13
N LEU A 58 2.16 -4.30 7.84
CA LEU A 58 1.04 -4.65 6.96
C LEU A 58 1.38 -5.80 6.05
N ASP A 59 0.35 -6.50 5.58
CA ASP A 59 0.47 -7.58 4.61
C ASP A 59 -0.61 -7.44 3.54
N LEU A 60 -0.23 -7.66 2.29
CA LEU A 60 -1.14 -7.63 1.15
C LEU A 60 -0.83 -8.82 0.23
N PRO A 61 -1.84 -9.34 -0.50
CA PRO A 61 -1.58 -10.38 -1.50
C PRO A 61 -0.60 -9.95 -2.56
N ASP A 62 0.20 -10.88 -3.08
CA ASP A 62 1.20 -10.61 -4.11
C ASP A 62 0.62 -9.90 -5.33
N ALA A 63 -0.55 -10.32 -5.78
CA ALA A 63 -1.22 -9.69 -6.93
C ALA A 63 -1.52 -8.22 -6.67
N THR A 64 -1.93 -7.88 -5.45
CA THR A 64 -2.20 -6.50 -5.04
C THR A 64 -0.90 -5.69 -5.00
N VAL A 65 0.16 -6.26 -4.43
CA VAL A 65 1.48 -5.61 -4.38
C VAL A 65 2.00 -5.33 -5.78
N ALA A 66 1.89 -6.31 -6.68
CA ALA A 66 2.31 -6.16 -8.07
C ALA A 66 1.53 -5.04 -8.77
N GLY A 67 0.22 -4.97 -8.56
CA GLY A 67 -0.61 -3.91 -9.12
C GLY A 67 -0.25 -2.52 -8.61
N LEU A 68 0.00 -2.39 -7.31
CA LEU A 68 0.45 -1.13 -6.71
C LEU A 68 1.80 -0.69 -7.28
N ALA A 69 2.74 -1.63 -7.39
CA ALA A 69 4.07 -1.35 -7.94
C ALA A 69 3.97 -0.86 -9.38
N GLN A 70 3.16 -1.51 -10.20
CA GLN A 70 2.95 -1.09 -11.58
C GLN A 70 2.33 0.31 -11.65
N GLY A 71 1.31 0.58 -10.85
CA GLY A 71 0.68 1.90 -10.81
C GLY A 71 1.65 3.00 -10.44
N LEU A 72 2.49 2.77 -9.43
CA LEU A 72 3.51 3.74 -9.00
C LEU A 72 4.58 3.94 -10.07
N ALA A 73 5.01 2.86 -10.73
CA ALA A 73 5.98 2.96 -11.83
C ALA A 73 5.43 3.78 -13.00
N GLU A 74 4.12 3.79 -13.20
CA GLU A 74 3.44 4.60 -14.20
C GLU A 74 3.17 6.04 -13.74
N GLY A 75 3.51 6.37 -12.49
CA GLY A 75 3.28 7.69 -11.91
C GLY A 75 1.87 7.92 -11.39
N ARG A 76 1.08 6.86 -11.20
CA ARG A 76 -0.28 6.95 -10.67
C ARG A 76 -0.26 6.97 -9.15
N PRO A 77 -1.06 7.81 -8.51
CA PRO A 77 -1.20 7.75 -7.05
C PRO A 77 -1.94 6.48 -6.64
N ILE A 78 -1.61 5.97 -5.46
CA ILE A 78 -2.32 4.83 -4.91
C ILE A 78 -3.35 5.30 -3.88
N ARG A 79 -4.40 4.53 -3.73
CA ARG A 79 -5.43 4.74 -2.71
C ARG A 79 -5.78 3.38 -2.12
N VAL A 80 -5.68 3.27 -0.79
CA VAL A 80 -6.02 2.04 -0.08
C VAL A 80 -7.31 2.29 0.70
N ASN A 81 -8.35 1.55 0.35
CA ASN A 81 -9.64 1.61 1.05
C ASN A 81 -9.70 0.45 2.04
N VAL A 82 -9.83 0.78 3.31
CA VAL A 82 -9.91 -0.21 4.40
C VAL A 82 -11.34 -0.27 4.89
N ARG A 83 -11.91 -1.48 4.95
CA ARG A 83 -13.26 -1.73 5.44
C ARG A 83 -13.27 -2.57 6.70
#